data_c1116a3a1bf6cffb3efae0bd4510db0e
#
_entry.id   c1116a3a1bf6cffb3efae0bd4510db0e
#
_cell.length_a   1.000
_cell.length_b   1.000
_cell.length_c   1.000
_cell.angle_alpha   90.00
_cell.angle_beta   90.00
_cell.angle_gamma   90.00
#
_symmetry.space_group_name_H-M   'P 1'
#
loop_
_entity.id
_entity.type
_entity.pdbx_description
1 polymer ?
#
loop_
_entity_poly.entity_id
_entity_poly.type
_entity_poly.pdbx_seq_one_letter_code
_entity_poly.pdbx_strand_id
1 'polypeptide(L)'
;TDEELAERIRTLAPRYIGVSLRNVDGANSLDRRGFLPEYKALIDVIRAASDAPLIIGGAGFSIYPQAFMRGLGADYGIHGEGEGPLAELIGALERGETGADIPAVYTRDGRTGNGPMGNGPAENRLSENERTENTPTENERTNSPTGNERTGNGRRSYLPAIEVEFEPELTGYYWKRSGMLNIQTKRGCPYECIYCSYPHIDGRCVRTMDPEIIAENILRAKRDYGINYLFFTDSVFNIRPEYNVRLAETLIRRGTNVAWGAYFSPRGIDAEQMRLFRASGLTHIEFGTESFCDRTLEAYGKRFTF
;
A
#
# COMPACT_ATOMS: atom_id res chain seq x y z
N THR A 1 23.18 -1.43 13.70
CA THR A 1 23.16 -0.74 15.01
C THR A 1 22.80 0.73 14.80
N ASP A 2 22.40 1.42 15.88
CA ASP A 2 22.11 2.87 15.85
C ASP A 2 23.33 3.68 15.46
N GLU A 3 24.52 3.23 15.88
CA GLU A 3 25.79 3.88 15.58
C GLU A 3 26.15 3.77 14.09
N GLU A 4 25.94 2.61 13.48
CA GLU A 4 26.12 2.40 12.03
C GLU A 4 25.16 3.25 11.21
N LEU A 5 23.90 3.36 11.67
CA LEU A 5 22.91 4.22 11.02
C LEU A 5 23.33 5.69 11.06
N ALA A 6 23.73 6.18 12.25
CA ALA A 6 24.19 7.54 12.43
C ALA A 6 25.41 7.87 11.57
N GLU A 7 26.40 6.95 11.53
CA GLU A 7 27.60 7.06 10.69
C GLU A 7 27.25 7.12 9.21
N ARG A 8 26.34 6.23 8.77
CA ARG A 8 25.88 6.20 7.38
C ARG A 8 25.18 7.51 6.98
N ILE A 9 24.33 8.06 7.85
CA ILE A 9 23.66 9.35 7.62
C ILE A 9 24.68 10.48 7.50
N ARG A 10 25.66 10.56 8.41
CA ARG A 10 26.71 11.59 8.34
C ARG A 10 27.55 11.47 7.05
N THR A 11 27.89 10.23 6.65
CA THR A 11 28.68 9.99 5.45
C THR A 11 27.94 10.36 4.18
N LEU A 12 26.64 10.01 4.10
CA LEU A 12 25.80 10.31 2.94
C LEU A 12 25.39 11.79 2.85
N ALA A 13 25.36 12.49 4.00
CA ALA A 13 24.89 13.87 4.12
C ALA A 13 23.62 14.14 3.30
N PRO A 14 22.53 13.38 3.53
CA PRO A 14 21.35 13.44 2.69
C PRO A 14 20.67 14.80 2.79
N ARG A 15 20.10 15.28 1.69
CA ARG A 15 19.29 16.51 1.65
C ARG A 15 17.92 16.35 2.30
N TYR A 16 17.38 15.14 2.28
CA TYR A 16 16.09 14.76 2.88
C TYR A 16 16.21 13.35 3.46
N ILE A 17 15.50 13.08 4.53
CA ILE A 17 15.44 11.73 5.14
C ILE A 17 13.99 11.29 5.17
N GLY A 18 13.71 10.16 4.53
CA GLY A 18 12.39 9.51 4.53
C GLY A 18 12.35 8.30 5.47
N VAL A 19 11.31 8.20 6.31
CA VAL A 19 11.07 7.03 7.18
C VAL A 19 9.68 6.48 6.95
N SER A 20 9.60 5.22 6.53
CA SER A 20 8.34 4.51 6.34
C SER A 20 7.94 3.76 7.61
N LEU A 21 6.85 4.17 8.26
CA LEU A 21 6.28 3.53 9.43
C LEU A 21 5.27 2.48 8.98
N ARG A 22 5.63 1.21 9.12
CA ARG A 22 4.80 0.12 8.60
C ARG A 22 3.64 -0.25 9.53
N ASN A 23 3.93 -0.44 10.81
CA ASN A 23 2.98 -0.95 11.80
C ASN A 23 2.80 0.06 12.94
N VAL A 24 1.65 0.01 13.62
CA VAL A 24 1.39 0.80 14.84
C VAL A 24 1.65 -0.03 16.10
N ASP A 25 1.51 -1.35 16.00
CA ASP A 25 1.71 -2.32 17.08
C ASP A 25 2.09 -3.70 16.53
N GLY A 26 2.28 -4.67 17.42
CA GLY A 26 2.61 -6.06 17.09
C GLY A 26 1.42 -6.88 16.58
N ALA A 27 0.23 -6.30 16.43
CA ALA A 27 -1.02 -6.98 16.07
C ALA A 27 -1.33 -8.21 16.97
N ASN A 28 -0.78 -8.21 18.19
CA ASN A 28 -0.97 -9.28 19.18
C ASN A 28 -1.88 -8.78 20.32
N SER A 29 -3.05 -9.37 20.48
CA SER A 29 -4.01 -8.98 21.52
C SER A 29 -3.48 -9.15 22.95
N LEU A 30 -2.49 -10.00 23.14
CA LEU A 30 -1.83 -10.25 24.43
C LEU A 30 -0.65 -9.31 24.68
N ASP A 31 -0.12 -8.67 23.65
CA ASP A 31 0.95 -7.69 23.73
C ASP A 31 0.46 -6.35 23.16
N ARG A 32 0.07 -5.44 24.04
CA ARG A 32 -0.49 -4.13 23.68
C ARG A 32 0.57 -3.04 23.48
N ARG A 33 1.83 -3.41 23.27
CA ARG A 33 2.89 -2.44 23.01
C ARG A 33 2.71 -1.84 21.62
N GLY A 34 2.63 -0.51 21.57
CA GLY A 34 2.72 0.22 20.33
C GLY A 34 4.18 0.50 19.97
N PHE A 35 4.48 0.66 18.70
CA PHE A 35 5.84 0.93 18.20
C PHE A 35 6.25 2.42 18.23
N LEU A 36 5.43 3.29 18.79
CA LEU A 36 5.77 4.72 18.88
C LEU A 36 7.09 4.99 19.65
N PRO A 37 7.37 4.31 20.79
CA PRO A 37 8.65 4.47 21.49
C PRO A 37 9.86 4.04 20.64
N GLU A 38 9.76 2.93 19.94
CA GLU A 38 10.82 2.42 19.06
C GLU A 38 11.06 3.36 17.88
N TYR A 39 9.99 3.86 17.27
CA TYR A 39 10.09 4.88 16.22
C TYR A 39 10.70 6.19 16.76
N LYS A 40 10.34 6.58 17.97
CA LYS A 40 10.92 7.78 18.60
C LYS A 40 12.43 7.61 18.80
N ALA A 41 12.88 6.47 19.32
CA ALA A 41 14.29 6.18 19.49
C ALA A 41 15.05 6.23 18.13
N LEU A 42 14.48 5.63 17.07
CA LEU A 42 15.04 5.72 15.74
C LEU A 42 15.16 7.18 15.24
N ILE A 43 14.11 7.95 15.41
CA ILE A 43 14.09 9.37 15.00
C ILE A 43 15.11 10.18 15.79
N ASP A 44 15.32 9.91 17.08
CA ASP A 44 16.31 10.59 17.90
C ASP A 44 17.75 10.30 17.40
N VAL A 45 18.04 9.06 16.98
CA VAL A 45 19.31 8.72 16.32
C VAL A 45 19.51 9.51 15.02
N ILE A 46 18.47 9.57 14.18
CA ILE A 46 18.50 10.30 12.91
C ILE A 46 18.77 11.79 13.16
N ARG A 47 18.07 12.40 14.12
CA ARG A 47 18.22 13.82 14.47
C ARG A 47 19.57 14.15 15.08
N ALA A 48 20.16 13.23 15.83
CA ALA A 48 21.52 13.40 16.34
C ALA A 48 22.61 13.33 15.24
N ALA A 49 22.26 12.77 14.09
CA ALA A 49 23.18 12.59 12.96
C ALA A 49 22.98 13.62 11.84
N SER A 50 21.81 14.27 11.72
CA SER A 50 21.49 15.17 10.61
C SER A 50 20.35 16.15 10.95
N ASP A 51 20.47 17.39 10.44
CA ASP A 51 19.43 18.42 10.45
C ASP A 51 18.55 18.40 9.18
N ALA A 52 18.76 17.45 8.29
CA ALA A 52 17.97 17.33 7.06
C ALA A 52 16.48 17.20 7.36
N PRO A 53 15.60 17.79 6.55
CA PRO A 53 14.16 17.63 6.69
C PRO A 53 13.77 16.16 6.75
N LEU A 54 13.02 15.78 7.81
CA LEU A 54 12.57 14.43 8.09
C LEU A 54 11.12 14.26 7.65
N ILE A 55 10.90 13.33 6.74
CA ILE A 55 9.60 13.03 6.16
C ILE A 55 9.18 11.63 6.62
N ILE A 56 8.05 11.50 7.30
CA ILE A 56 7.51 10.21 7.71
C ILE A 56 6.29 9.84 6.87
N GLY A 57 6.07 8.56 6.66
CA GLY A 57 4.94 8.06 5.90
C GLY A 57 4.70 6.57 6.14
N GLY A 58 4.03 5.93 5.21
CA GLY A 58 3.73 4.49 5.24
C GLY A 58 2.40 4.14 5.88
N ALA A 59 2.08 2.83 5.89
CA ALA A 59 0.77 2.33 6.32
C ALA A 59 0.47 2.65 7.79
N GLY A 60 1.43 2.49 8.70
CA GLY A 60 1.27 2.81 10.12
C GLY A 60 1.01 4.31 10.34
N PHE A 61 1.77 5.17 9.67
CA PHE A 61 1.55 6.62 9.72
C PHE A 61 0.12 6.97 9.26
N SER A 62 -0.34 6.34 8.18
CA SER A 62 -1.65 6.63 7.57
C SER A 62 -2.84 6.28 8.47
N ILE A 63 -2.65 5.41 9.47
CA ILE A 63 -3.70 5.07 10.46
C ILE A 63 -3.85 6.20 11.51
N TYR A 64 -2.73 6.77 12.00
CA TYR A 64 -2.73 7.78 13.05
C TYR A 64 -1.79 8.96 12.74
N PRO A 65 -1.98 9.69 11.63
CA PRO A 65 -1.00 10.67 11.15
C PRO A 65 -0.71 11.76 12.17
N GLN A 66 -1.74 12.30 12.82
CA GLN A 66 -1.59 13.36 13.81
C GLN A 66 -0.85 12.93 15.07
N ALA A 67 -1.10 11.70 15.53
CA ALA A 67 -0.40 11.15 16.70
C ALA A 67 1.09 10.97 16.41
N PHE A 68 1.43 10.44 15.23
CA PHE A 68 2.80 10.27 14.81
C PHE A 68 3.51 11.60 14.57
N MET A 69 2.87 12.59 13.92
CA MET A 69 3.46 13.92 13.76
C MET A 69 3.82 14.54 15.11
N ARG A 70 2.88 14.52 16.08
CA ARG A 70 3.13 15.06 17.44
C ARG A 70 4.16 14.25 18.22
N GLY A 71 4.09 12.91 18.14
CA GLY A 71 4.94 12.03 18.95
C GLY A 71 6.38 11.93 18.47
N LEU A 72 6.62 12.03 17.17
CA LEU A 72 7.93 11.83 16.56
C LEU A 72 8.67 13.13 16.23
N GLY A 73 7.98 14.26 16.12
CA GLY A 73 8.63 15.53 15.81
C GLY A 73 9.22 15.59 14.39
N ALA A 74 8.61 14.87 13.44
CA ALA A 74 8.98 14.97 12.03
C ALA A 74 8.61 16.35 11.44
N ASP A 75 9.29 16.75 10.37
CA ASP A 75 8.99 18.01 9.69
C ASP A 75 7.76 17.86 8.82
N TYR A 76 7.65 16.71 8.14
CA TYR A 76 6.57 16.38 7.22
C TYR A 76 6.07 14.97 7.45
N GLY A 77 4.80 14.75 7.10
CA GLY A 77 4.19 13.44 7.05
C GLY A 77 3.39 13.26 5.76
N ILE A 78 3.38 12.05 5.20
CA ILE A 78 2.62 11.75 3.98
C ILE A 78 1.62 10.65 4.28
N HIS A 79 0.34 10.98 4.17
CA HIS A 79 -0.79 10.07 4.38
C HIS A 79 -1.15 9.32 3.09
N GLY A 80 -1.37 8.03 3.19
CA GLY A 80 -1.76 7.18 2.06
C GLY A 80 -0.61 6.90 1.10
N GLU A 81 -0.87 7.04 -0.18
CA GLU A 81 0.11 6.76 -1.24
C GLU A 81 1.13 7.88 -1.35
N GLY A 82 2.39 7.53 -1.18
CA GLY A 82 3.48 8.50 -1.11
C GLY A 82 4.08 8.92 -2.44
N GLU A 83 3.88 8.15 -3.51
CA GLU A 83 4.63 8.30 -4.77
C GLU A 83 4.48 9.70 -5.40
N GLY A 84 3.27 10.21 -5.47
CA GLY A 84 3.01 11.57 -5.99
C GLY A 84 3.32 12.66 -4.98
N PRO A 85 2.69 12.64 -3.79
CA PRO A 85 2.89 13.67 -2.77
C PRO A 85 4.34 13.85 -2.32
N LEU A 86 5.14 12.77 -2.25
CA LEU A 86 6.56 12.87 -1.90
C LEU A 86 7.35 13.61 -2.97
N ALA A 87 7.13 13.29 -4.25
CA ALA A 87 7.80 13.96 -5.36
C ALA A 87 7.41 15.45 -5.42
N GLU A 88 6.11 15.76 -5.24
CA GLU A 88 5.63 17.14 -5.19
C GLU A 88 6.21 17.91 -3.99
N LEU A 89 6.27 17.28 -2.82
CA LEU A 89 6.85 17.89 -1.61
C LEU A 89 8.34 18.20 -1.80
N ILE A 90 9.13 17.25 -2.27
CA ILE A 90 10.56 17.48 -2.52
C ILE A 90 10.74 18.61 -3.53
N GLY A 91 9.98 18.62 -4.63
CA GLY A 91 10.03 19.71 -5.61
C GLY A 91 9.64 21.06 -5.03
N ALA A 92 8.66 21.14 -4.14
CA ALA A 92 8.27 22.36 -3.45
C ALA A 92 9.39 22.85 -2.52
N LEU A 93 9.96 21.93 -1.71
CA LEU A 93 11.06 22.28 -0.80
C LEU A 93 12.31 22.77 -1.55
N GLU A 94 12.60 22.20 -2.72
CA GLU A 94 13.72 22.67 -3.56
C GLU A 94 13.49 24.07 -4.14
N ARG A 95 12.22 24.49 -4.28
CA ARG A 95 11.87 25.86 -4.65
C ARG A 95 11.78 26.82 -3.45
N GLY A 96 12.02 26.35 -2.21
CA GLY A 96 11.89 27.13 -0.98
C GLY A 96 10.44 27.30 -0.50
N GLU A 97 9.51 26.48 -1.01
CA GLU A 97 8.10 26.46 -0.62
C GLU A 97 7.89 25.52 0.57
N THR A 98 6.80 25.71 1.33
CA THR A 98 6.54 24.88 2.52
C THR A 98 5.89 23.52 2.23
N GLY A 99 5.34 23.33 1.04
CA GLY A 99 4.58 22.12 0.69
C GLY A 99 3.26 21.92 1.47
N ALA A 100 2.84 22.91 2.26
CA ALA A 100 1.67 22.81 3.13
C ALA A 100 0.33 22.66 2.39
N ASP A 101 0.28 23.09 1.13
CA ASP A 101 -0.92 23.02 0.29
C ASP A 101 -1.01 21.72 -0.54
N ILE A 102 0.00 20.87 -0.45
CA ILE A 102 0.02 19.59 -1.18
C ILE A 102 -0.96 18.63 -0.50
N PRO A 103 -1.93 18.07 -1.23
CA PRO A 103 -2.85 17.08 -0.66
C PRO A 103 -2.11 15.89 -0.04
N ALA A 104 -2.60 15.40 1.11
CA ALA A 104 -2.02 14.31 1.88
C ALA A 104 -0.70 14.63 2.61
N VAL A 105 -0.12 15.82 2.46
CA VAL A 105 1.05 16.26 3.23
C VAL A 105 0.61 16.89 4.55
N TYR A 106 1.26 16.47 5.63
CA TYR A 106 1.18 17.03 6.99
C TYR A 106 2.45 17.77 7.29
N THR A 107 2.35 18.93 7.89
CA THR A 107 3.50 19.74 8.31
C THR A 107 3.60 19.79 9.85
N ARG A 108 4.78 20.11 10.38
CA ARG A 108 5.05 20.16 11.82
C ARG A 108 4.14 21.16 12.55
N ASP A 109 3.77 22.25 11.92
CA ASP A 109 2.89 23.30 12.47
C ASP A 109 1.40 22.94 12.43
N GLY A 110 1.06 21.72 12.01
CA GLY A 110 -0.29 21.21 11.99
C GLY A 110 -1.10 21.60 10.75
N ARG A 111 -0.48 22.13 9.71
CA ARG A 111 -1.16 22.37 8.43
C ARG A 111 -1.23 21.08 7.61
N THR A 112 -2.28 20.94 6.82
CA THR A 112 -2.41 19.87 5.84
C THR A 112 -3.00 20.45 4.56
N GLY A 113 -2.62 19.92 3.41
CA GLY A 113 -3.25 20.29 2.13
C GLY A 113 -4.75 19.97 2.05
N ASN A 114 -5.29 19.27 3.04
CA ASN A 114 -6.72 18.99 3.20
C ASN A 114 -7.41 19.89 4.27
N GLY A 115 -6.75 20.96 4.72
CA GLY A 115 -7.22 21.86 5.77
C GLY A 115 -6.61 21.60 7.15
N PRO A 116 -7.06 22.31 8.21
CA PRO A 116 -6.48 22.19 9.55
C PRO A 116 -6.70 20.79 10.13
N MET A 117 -5.71 20.29 10.87
CA MET A 117 -5.80 19.00 11.56
C MET A 117 -6.99 18.99 12.53
N GLY A 118 -8.01 18.18 12.24
CA GLY A 118 -9.08 17.91 13.20
C GLY A 118 -8.58 17.10 14.40
N ASN A 119 -9.23 17.23 15.56
CA ASN A 119 -8.87 16.54 16.82
C ASN A 119 -9.45 15.13 16.93
N GLY A 120 -9.87 14.50 15.83
CA GLY A 120 -10.48 13.14 15.83
C GLY A 120 -9.78 12.18 14.87
N PRO A 121 -10.06 10.86 14.96
CA PRO A 121 -9.75 9.94 13.89
C PRO A 121 -10.33 10.54 12.61
N ALA A 122 -9.62 10.40 11.48
CA ALA A 122 -10.06 10.95 10.20
C ALA A 122 -11.53 10.52 9.99
N GLU A 123 -12.45 11.42 10.32
CA GLU A 123 -13.86 11.22 9.99
C GLU A 123 -13.92 11.25 8.46
N ASN A 124 -13.93 10.07 7.86
CA ASN A 124 -14.41 9.85 6.51
C ASN A 124 -15.91 10.18 6.53
N ARG A 125 -16.26 11.47 6.63
CA ARG A 125 -17.60 11.94 6.30
C ARG A 125 -17.75 11.85 4.79
N LEU A 126 -18.06 10.64 4.33
CA LEU A 126 -18.82 10.52 3.10
C LEU A 126 -20.16 11.17 3.40
N SER A 127 -20.50 12.23 2.69
CA SER A 127 -21.85 12.76 2.71
C SER A 127 -22.83 11.62 2.40
N GLU A 128 -24.02 11.62 2.98
CA GLU A 128 -25.02 10.57 2.75
C GLU A 128 -25.35 10.40 1.26
N ASN A 129 -25.11 11.40 0.42
CA ASN A 129 -25.25 11.35 -1.03
C ASN A 129 -24.19 10.50 -1.75
N GLU A 130 -22.99 10.28 -1.16
CA GLU A 130 -21.95 9.45 -1.79
C GLU A 130 -22.15 7.94 -1.56
N ARG A 131 -23.07 7.54 -0.68
CA ARG A 131 -23.37 6.12 -0.43
C ARG A 131 -24.21 5.45 -1.50
N THR A 132 -24.92 6.24 -2.33
CA THR A 132 -25.90 5.71 -3.30
C THR A 132 -25.38 5.65 -4.74
N GLU A 133 -24.26 6.30 -5.09
CA GLU A 133 -23.83 6.44 -6.50
C GLU A 133 -22.67 5.54 -6.94
N ASN A 134 -22.11 4.69 -6.08
CA ASN A 134 -20.95 3.84 -6.42
C ASN A 134 -21.29 2.35 -6.62
N THR A 135 -22.46 2.04 -7.14
CA THR A 135 -22.68 0.74 -7.79
C THR A 135 -22.33 0.89 -9.26
N PRO A 136 -21.28 0.24 -9.79
CA PRO A 136 -20.95 0.34 -11.21
C PRO A 136 -22.14 -0.14 -12.05
N THR A 137 -22.65 0.71 -12.91
CA THR A 137 -23.66 0.33 -13.90
C THR A 137 -23.06 -0.59 -14.95
N GLU A 138 -23.87 -1.48 -15.52
CA GLU A 138 -23.42 -2.49 -16.49
C GLU A 138 -22.71 -1.93 -17.74
N ASN A 139 -22.82 -0.63 -18.02
CA ASN A 139 -22.19 0.02 -19.18
C ASN A 139 -20.72 0.44 -18.99
N GLU A 140 -20.16 0.36 -17.78
CA GLU A 140 -18.72 0.65 -17.54
C GLU A 140 -17.81 -0.54 -17.86
N ARG A 141 -18.37 -1.62 -18.37
CA ARG A 141 -17.66 -2.92 -18.59
C ARG A 141 -16.87 -3.01 -19.90
N THR A 142 -16.96 -2.07 -20.81
CA THR A 142 -16.47 -2.29 -22.20
C THR A 142 -15.39 -1.35 -22.73
N ASN A 143 -14.92 -0.37 -21.98
CA ASN A 143 -13.86 0.51 -22.49
C ASN A 143 -12.61 0.46 -21.62
N SER A 144 -11.52 -0.06 -22.18
CA SER A 144 -10.16 0.17 -21.66
C SER A 144 -9.78 1.62 -21.99
N PRO A 145 -9.73 2.54 -21.00
CA PRO A 145 -9.23 3.87 -21.28
C PRO A 145 -7.70 3.86 -21.23
N THR A 146 -7.11 4.13 -22.36
CA THR A 146 -5.76 4.68 -22.44
C THR A 146 -5.89 6.16 -22.08
N GLY A 147 -5.75 6.51 -20.81
CA GLY A 147 -5.83 7.92 -20.45
C GLY A 147 -6.03 8.18 -18.96
N ASN A 148 -5.57 9.32 -18.54
CA ASN A 148 -5.53 9.93 -17.22
C ASN A 148 -6.96 10.28 -16.68
N GLU A 149 -7.92 9.36 -16.64
CA GLU A 149 -9.25 9.65 -16.09
C GLU A 149 -9.21 9.67 -14.56
N ARG A 150 -9.65 10.78 -13.99
CA ARG A 150 -9.85 10.93 -12.54
C ARG A 150 -11.27 10.48 -12.19
N THR A 151 -11.40 9.64 -11.17
CA THR A 151 -12.70 9.38 -10.54
C THR A 151 -13.23 10.67 -9.87
N GLY A 152 -14.54 10.78 -9.61
CA GLY A 152 -15.17 11.97 -9.03
C GLY A 152 -14.52 12.51 -7.74
N ASN A 153 -13.67 11.74 -7.06
CA ASN A 153 -12.87 12.13 -5.88
C ASN A 153 -11.42 12.52 -6.24
N GLY A 154 -11.10 12.80 -7.50
CA GLY A 154 -9.77 13.23 -7.92
C GLY A 154 -8.71 12.11 -7.93
N ARG A 155 -9.03 10.88 -7.56
CA ARG A 155 -8.11 9.73 -7.62
C ARG A 155 -8.12 9.11 -9.01
N ARG A 156 -6.93 8.70 -9.48
CA ARG A 156 -6.79 7.99 -10.76
C ARG A 156 -7.41 6.60 -10.66
N SER A 157 -8.07 6.13 -11.71
CA SER A 157 -8.61 4.76 -11.80
C SER A 157 -7.52 3.68 -11.92
N TYR A 158 -6.32 4.09 -12.32
CA TYR A 158 -5.14 3.23 -12.47
C TYR A 158 -4.01 3.68 -11.55
N LEU A 159 -3.23 2.72 -11.09
CA LEU A 159 -1.96 3.01 -10.44
C LEU A 159 -0.95 3.49 -11.48
N PRO A 160 -0.05 4.41 -11.13
CA PRO A 160 1.01 4.81 -12.04
C PRO A 160 1.84 3.59 -12.44
N ALA A 161 2.40 3.65 -13.65
CA ALA A 161 3.37 2.66 -14.09
C ALA A 161 4.63 2.81 -13.24
N ILE A 162 4.78 1.94 -12.24
CA ILE A 162 5.95 1.93 -11.36
C ILE A 162 6.85 0.80 -11.81
N GLU A 163 7.96 1.15 -12.45
CA GLU A 163 9.08 0.25 -12.56
C GLU A 163 9.70 0.13 -11.16
N VAL A 164 9.61 -1.07 -10.59
CA VAL A 164 10.19 -1.33 -9.26
C VAL A 164 11.70 -1.34 -9.40
N GLU A 165 12.38 -0.44 -8.72
CA GLU A 165 13.82 -0.49 -8.55
C GLU A 165 14.14 -1.43 -7.40
N PHE A 166 14.75 -2.58 -7.73
CA PHE A 166 15.14 -3.57 -6.74
C PHE A 166 16.51 -3.19 -6.18
N GLU A 167 16.54 -2.76 -4.93
CA GLU A 167 17.81 -2.54 -4.24
C GLU A 167 18.48 -3.91 -3.91
N PRO A 168 19.70 -4.18 -4.40
CA PRO A 168 20.30 -5.52 -4.34
C PRO A 168 20.45 -6.09 -2.94
N GLU A 169 20.94 -5.30 -1.99
CA GLU A 169 21.18 -5.75 -0.62
C GLU A 169 19.87 -6.13 0.08
N LEU A 170 18.85 -5.26 -0.02
CA LEU A 170 17.53 -5.49 0.59
C LEU A 170 16.82 -6.66 -0.08
N THR A 171 16.79 -6.69 -1.40
CA THR A 171 16.13 -7.78 -2.16
C THR A 171 16.76 -9.12 -1.84
N GLY A 172 18.09 -9.19 -1.84
CA GLY A 172 18.84 -10.39 -1.48
C GLY A 172 18.63 -10.80 -0.02
N TYR A 173 18.57 -9.84 0.90
CA TYR A 173 18.31 -10.09 2.32
C TYR A 173 16.91 -10.70 2.53
N TYR A 174 15.86 -10.07 1.97
CA TYR A 174 14.49 -10.56 2.10
C TYR A 174 14.33 -11.92 1.43
N TRP A 175 14.84 -12.10 0.22
CA TRP A 175 14.77 -13.36 -0.49
C TRP A 175 15.39 -14.52 0.29
N LYS A 176 16.60 -14.33 0.83
CA LYS A 176 17.27 -15.35 1.64
C LYS A 176 16.55 -15.69 2.94
N ARG A 177 15.80 -14.75 3.50
CA ARG A 177 15.13 -14.92 4.80
C ARG A 177 13.72 -15.43 4.68
N SER A 178 12.93 -14.92 3.73
CA SER A 178 11.51 -15.25 3.56
C SER A 178 11.23 -16.28 2.48
N GLY A 179 12.13 -16.44 1.50
CA GLY A 179 11.90 -17.29 0.35
C GLY A 179 10.80 -16.78 -0.60
N MET A 180 10.39 -15.51 -0.47
CA MET A 180 9.39 -14.89 -1.33
C MET A 180 9.69 -13.41 -1.56
N LEU A 181 9.23 -12.89 -2.72
CA LEU A 181 9.16 -11.46 -3.00
C LEU A 181 7.70 -11.02 -3.04
N ASN A 182 7.42 -9.89 -2.41
CA ASN A 182 6.08 -9.32 -2.39
C ASN A 182 5.90 -8.34 -3.56
N ILE A 183 4.80 -8.51 -4.29
CA ILE A 183 4.39 -7.60 -5.38
C ILE A 183 2.93 -7.23 -5.17
N GLN A 184 2.59 -5.96 -5.36
CA GLN A 184 1.22 -5.48 -5.35
C GLN A 184 0.73 -5.31 -6.79
N THR A 185 -0.45 -5.83 -7.11
CA THR A 185 -1.03 -5.73 -8.45
C THR A 185 -2.18 -4.72 -8.51
N LYS A 186 -2.79 -4.45 -7.37
CA LYS A 186 -3.87 -3.47 -7.21
C LYS A 186 -3.91 -2.93 -5.79
N ARG A 187 -4.47 -1.74 -5.64
CA ARG A 187 -4.71 -1.07 -4.34
C ARG A 187 -6.17 -0.74 -4.17
N GLY A 188 -6.61 -0.68 -2.92
CA GLY A 188 -7.98 -0.37 -2.52
C GLY A 188 -8.81 -1.62 -2.26
N CYS A 189 -9.77 -1.47 -1.33
CA CYS A 189 -10.69 -2.53 -0.97
C CYS A 189 -12.08 -1.95 -0.69
N PRO A 190 -13.13 -2.35 -1.44
CA PRO A 190 -14.49 -1.83 -1.25
C PRO A 190 -15.23 -2.51 -0.09
N TYR A 191 -14.60 -3.51 0.55
CA TYR A 191 -15.22 -4.21 1.67
C TYR A 191 -15.19 -3.37 2.94
N GLU A 192 -16.12 -3.67 3.84
CA GLU A 192 -16.38 -2.92 5.07
C GLU A 192 -16.14 -3.75 6.33
N CYS A 193 -15.16 -4.67 6.27
CA CYS A 193 -14.82 -5.49 7.42
C CYS A 193 -14.43 -4.60 8.61
N ILE A 194 -15.14 -4.72 9.73
CA ILE A 194 -15.07 -3.79 10.87
C ILE A 194 -13.69 -3.66 11.52
N TYR A 195 -12.84 -4.66 11.34
CA TYR A 195 -11.49 -4.73 11.92
C TYR A 195 -10.37 -4.31 10.93
N CYS A 196 -10.72 -4.07 9.66
CA CYS A 196 -9.71 -3.92 8.60
C CYS A 196 -9.37 -2.46 8.34
N SER A 197 -8.07 -2.14 8.35
CA SER A 197 -7.56 -0.80 8.07
C SER A 197 -7.27 -0.52 6.58
N TYR A 198 -7.28 -1.53 5.70
CA TYR A 198 -6.96 -1.36 4.29
C TYR A 198 -7.78 -0.29 3.57
N PRO A 199 -9.11 -0.17 3.76
CA PRO A 199 -9.88 0.89 3.14
C PRO A 199 -9.46 2.31 3.57
N HIS A 200 -8.84 2.45 4.74
CA HIS A 200 -8.31 3.73 5.23
C HIS A 200 -6.91 4.03 4.67
N ILE A 201 -6.10 3.00 4.41
CA ILE A 201 -4.74 3.12 3.88
C ILE A 201 -4.77 3.31 2.36
N ASP A 202 -5.40 2.36 1.66
CA ASP A 202 -5.39 2.27 0.19
C ASP A 202 -6.63 2.87 -0.47
N GLY A 203 -7.64 3.23 0.34
CA GLY A 203 -8.95 3.70 -0.13
C GLY A 203 -9.90 2.57 -0.53
N ARG A 204 -11.16 2.95 -0.84
CA ARG A 204 -12.23 2.00 -1.19
C ARG A 204 -12.30 1.68 -2.68
N CYS A 205 -11.77 2.56 -3.54
CA CYS A 205 -11.73 2.35 -4.98
C CYS A 205 -10.59 1.41 -5.36
N VAL A 206 -10.90 0.30 -6.02
CA VAL A 206 -9.89 -0.65 -6.50
C VAL A 206 -9.24 -0.08 -7.76
N ARG A 207 -7.93 0.17 -7.69
CA ARG A 207 -7.09 0.67 -8.77
C ARG A 207 -6.05 -0.39 -9.12
N THR A 208 -5.86 -0.64 -10.40
CA THR A 208 -5.03 -1.73 -10.90
C THR A 208 -3.75 -1.21 -11.54
N MET A 209 -2.70 -2.01 -11.45
CA MET A 209 -1.46 -1.80 -12.19
C MET A 209 -1.54 -2.47 -13.56
N ASP A 210 -0.78 -1.99 -14.55
CA ASP A 210 -0.72 -2.64 -15.86
C ASP A 210 -0.09 -4.05 -15.72
N PRO A 211 -0.75 -5.12 -16.21
CA PRO A 211 -0.21 -6.47 -16.18
C PRO A 211 1.14 -6.63 -16.88
N GLU A 212 1.44 -5.84 -17.92
CA GLU A 212 2.73 -5.89 -18.61
C GLU A 212 3.87 -5.42 -17.72
N ILE A 213 3.64 -4.35 -16.94
CA ILE A 213 4.62 -3.83 -15.99
C ILE A 213 4.86 -4.82 -14.87
N ILE A 214 3.80 -5.47 -14.38
CA ILE A 214 3.93 -6.52 -13.37
C ILE A 214 4.78 -7.68 -13.90
N ALA A 215 4.47 -8.16 -15.10
CA ALA A 215 5.22 -9.24 -15.73
C ALA A 215 6.70 -8.86 -15.93
N GLU A 216 6.99 -7.64 -16.35
CA GLU A 216 8.37 -7.14 -16.52
C GLU A 216 9.11 -7.09 -15.20
N ASN A 217 8.50 -6.54 -14.14
CA ASN A 217 9.08 -6.53 -12.80
C ASN A 217 9.40 -7.95 -12.30
N ILE A 218 8.50 -8.91 -12.55
CA ILE A 218 8.71 -10.32 -12.20
C ILE A 218 9.88 -10.92 -12.97
N LEU A 219 9.96 -10.66 -14.28
CA LEU A 219 11.06 -11.15 -15.11
C LEU A 219 12.41 -10.57 -14.69
N ARG A 220 12.45 -9.28 -14.33
CA ARG A 220 13.65 -8.64 -13.76
C ARG A 220 14.05 -9.27 -12.45
N ALA A 221 13.11 -9.43 -11.52
CA ALA A 221 13.37 -10.06 -10.22
C ALA A 221 13.91 -11.50 -10.37
N LYS A 222 13.33 -12.26 -11.28
CA LYS A 222 13.79 -13.62 -11.61
C LYS A 222 15.20 -13.62 -12.21
N ARG A 223 15.45 -12.77 -13.20
CA ARG A 223 16.74 -12.70 -13.91
C ARG A 223 17.86 -12.22 -12.99
N ASP A 224 17.63 -11.15 -12.24
CA ASP A 224 18.68 -10.46 -11.50
C ASP A 224 18.93 -11.05 -10.11
N TYR A 225 17.92 -11.71 -9.51
CA TYR A 225 18.00 -12.25 -8.14
C TYR A 225 17.63 -13.74 -8.01
N GLY A 226 17.26 -14.40 -9.12
CA GLY A 226 16.86 -15.81 -9.09
C GLY A 226 15.54 -16.07 -8.36
N ILE A 227 14.68 -15.07 -8.24
CA ILE A 227 13.39 -15.18 -7.53
C ILE A 227 12.49 -16.12 -8.30
N ASN A 228 11.96 -17.13 -7.61
CA ASN A 228 11.10 -18.17 -8.18
C ASN A 228 9.75 -18.33 -7.45
N TYR A 229 9.53 -17.53 -6.39
CA TYR A 229 8.27 -17.47 -5.67
C TYR A 229 7.90 -16.02 -5.32
N LEU A 230 6.63 -15.67 -5.56
CA LEU A 230 6.07 -14.36 -5.29
C LEU A 230 4.85 -14.48 -4.39
N PHE A 231 4.55 -13.41 -3.64
CA PHE A 231 3.25 -13.25 -2.99
C PHE A 231 2.61 -11.94 -3.45
N PHE A 232 1.42 -12.02 -4.05
CA PHE A 232 0.66 -10.83 -4.40
C PHE A 232 -0.03 -10.28 -3.15
N THR A 233 0.48 -9.14 -2.66
CA THR A 233 0.05 -8.52 -1.39
C THR A 233 -1.14 -7.58 -1.54
N ASP A 234 -1.99 -7.83 -2.53
CA ASP A 234 -3.26 -7.13 -2.67
C ASP A 234 -4.15 -7.40 -1.45
N SER A 235 -4.99 -6.44 -1.07
CA SER A 235 -5.96 -6.64 0.03
C SER A 235 -6.84 -7.87 -0.17
N VAL A 236 -7.27 -8.10 -1.41
CA VAL A 236 -7.98 -9.30 -1.89
C VAL A 236 -7.67 -9.48 -3.37
N PHE A 237 -7.06 -10.59 -3.73
CA PHE A 237 -6.64 -10.83 -5.12
C PHE A 237 -7.83 -10.97 -6.08
N ASN A 238 -8.84 -11.76 -5.72
CA ASN A 238 -9.96 -12.09 -6.62
C ASN A 238 -11.09 -11.05 -6.67
N ILE A 239 -10.80 -9.78 -6.35
CA ILE A 239 -11.80 -8.70 -6.31
C ILE A 239 -12.14 -8.11 -7.68
N ARG A 240 -11.28 -8.27 -8.69
CA ARG A 240 -11.45 -7.79 -10.07
C ARG A 240 -11.22 -8.94 -11.03
N PRO A 241 -12.24 -9.80 -11.28
CA PRO A 241 -12.09 -11.03 -12.07
C PRO A 241 -11.50 -10.81 -13.47
N GLU A 242 -11.99 -9.82 -14.21
CA GLU A 242 -11.55 -9.51 -15.59
C GLU A 242 -10.09 -9.04 -15.62
N TYR A 243 -9.68 -8.28 -14.64
CA TYR A 243 -8.29 -7.85 -14.50
C TYR A 243 -7.38 -9.03 -14.15
N ASN A 244 -7.82 -9.90 -13.24
CA ASN A 244 -7.03 -11.06 -12.82
C ASN A 244 -6.85 -12.08 -13.94
N VAL A 245 -7.87 -12.25 -14.80
CA VAL A 245 -7.76 -13.06 -16.03
C VAL A 245 -6.68 -12.48 -16.94
N ARG A 246 -6.74 -11.19 -17.25
CA ARG A 246 -5.73 -10.50 -18.07
C ARG A 246 -4.33 -10.61 -17.49
N LEU A 247 -4.20 -10.45 -16.14
CA LEU A 247 -2.92 -10.63 -15.49
C LEU A 247 -2.37 -12.04 -15.67
N ALA A 248 -3.19 -13.07 -15.41
CA ALA A 248 -2.78 -14.46 -15.55
C ALA A 248 -2.38 -14.79 -17.00
N GLU A 249 -3.17 -14.35 -17.99
CA GLU A 249 -2.85 -14.50 -19.41
C GLU A 249 -1.54 -13.81 -19.79
N THR A 250 -1.30 -12.62 -19.24
CA THR A 250 -0.03 -11.88 -19.46
C THR A 250 1.14 -12.63 -18.85
N LEU A 251 1.03 -13.15 -17.62
CA LEU A 251 2.10 -13.93 -16.99
C LEU A 251 2.45 -15.18 -17.81
N ILE A 252 1.43 -15.87 -18.34
CA ILE A 252 1.62 -17.04 -19.22
C ILE A 252 2.30 -16.61 -20.53
N ARG A 253 1.75 -15.65 -21.22
CA ARG A 253 2.25 -15.17 -22.52
C ARG A 253 3.68 -14.65 -22.44
N ARG A 254 4.03 -13.92 -21.35
CA ARG A 254 5.38 -13.41 -21.08
C ARG A 254 6.32 -14.50 -20.59
N GLY A 255 5.84 -15.70 -20.31
CA GLY A 255 6.65 -16.82 -19.85
C GLY A 255 7.37 -16.55 -18.52
N THR A 256 6.72 -15.89 -17.58
CA THR A 256 7.32 -15.56 -16.28
C THR A 256 7.77 -16.82 -15.54
N ASN A 257 6.96 -17.90 -15.59
CA ASN A 257 7.24 -19.20 -14.98
C ASN A 257 7.78 -19.06 -13.54
N VAL A 258 7.07 -18.28 -12.73
CA VAL A 258 7.36 -18.06 -11.31
C VAL A 258 6.12 -18.50 -10.53
N ALA A 259 6.33 -19.30 -9.48
CA ALA A 259 5.25 -19.66 -8.57
C ALA A 259 4.77 -18.46 -7.78
N TRP A 260 3.46 -18.39 -7.51
CA TRP A 260 2.92 -17.29 -6.74
C TRP A 260 1.79 -17.71 -5.80
N GLY A 261 1.58 -16.91 -4.75
CA GLY A 261 0.47 -16.98 -3.81
C GLY A 261 -0.24 -15.65 -3.66
N ALA A 262 -1.44 -15.65 -3.06
CA ALA A 262 -2.19 -14.42 -2.79
C ALA A 262 -3.29 -14.61 -1.74
N TYR A 263 -3.79 -13.48 -1.20
CA TYR A 263 -4.98 -13.45 -0.36
C TYR A 263 -6.26 -13.48 -1.23
N PHE A 264 -7.15 -14.40 -0.94
CA PHE A 264 -8.43 -14.54 -1.63
C PHE A 264 -9.62 -14.35 -0.67
N SER A 265 -10.71 -13.81 -1.20
CA SER A 265 -12.03 -13.99 -0.61
C SER A 265 -12.58 -15.34 -1.03
N PRO A 266 -13.27 -16.08 -0.14
CA PRO A 266 -13.97 -17.32 -0.54
C PRO A 266 -15.06 -17.09 -1.59
N ARG A 267 -15.51 -15.85 -1.74
CA ARG A 267 -16.56 -15.48 -2.69
C ARG A 267 -16.02 -15.31 -4.11
N GLY A 268 -16.84 -15.72 -5.09
CA GLY A 268 -16.56 -15.46 -6.51
C GLY A 268 -15.38 -16.27 -7.05
N ILE A 269 -15.19 -17.48 -6.54
CA ILE A 269 -14.20 -18.41 -7.07
C ILE A 269 -14.85 -19.20 -8.20
N ASP A 270 -14.27 -19.08 -9.38
CA ASP A 270 -14.67 -19.77 -10.59
C ASP A 270 -13.64 -20.85 -10.97
N ALA A 271 -14.10 -22.04 -11.31
CA ALA A 271 -13.22 -23.17 -11.61
C ALA A 271 -12.37 -22.97 -12.87
N GLU A 272 -12.87 -22.24 -13.86
CA GLU A 272 -12.13 -21.93 -15.09
C GLU A 272 -11.03 -20.93 -14.80
N GLN A 273 -11.34 -19.87 -14.06
CA GLN A 273 -10.34 -18.90 -13.61
C GLN A 273 -9.26 -19.58 -12.75
N MET A 274 -9.64 -20.51 -11.88
CA MET A 274 -8.65 -21.23 -11.05
C MET A 274 -7.70 -22.09 -11.88
N ARG A 275 -8.17 -22.71 -12.98
CA ARG A 275 -7.29 -23.44 -13.92
C ARG A 275 -6.31 -22.47 -14.59
N LEU A 276 -6.79 -21.29 -15.01
CA LEU A 276 -5.95 -20.26 -15.61
C LEU A 276 -4.91 -19.74 -14.62
N PHE A 277 -5.30 -19.44 -13.37
CA PHE A 277 -4.38 -19.01 -12.33
C PHE A 277 -3.33 -20.09 -12.03
N ARG A 278 -3.76 -21.36 -11.96
CA ARG A 278 -2.82 -22.47 -11.81
C ARG A 278 -1.81 -22.54 -12.96
N ALA A 279 -2.27 -22.37 -14.19
CA ALA A 279 -1.41 -22.34 -15.37
C ALA A 279 -0.43 -21.15 -15.37
N SER A 280 -0.84 -20.01 -14.78
CA SER A 280 0.02 -18.81 -14.62
C SER A 280 1.02 -18.89 -13.47
N GLY A 281 0.96 -19.97 -12.64
CA GLY A 281 1.90 -20.19 -11.53
C GLY A 281 1.29 -20.15 -10.13
N LEU A 282 -0.04 -20.02 -9.96
CA LEU A 282 -0.66 -20.07 -8.63
C LEU A 282 -0.39 -21.40 -7.95
N THR A 283 0.19 -21.35 -6.75
CA THR A 283 0.49 -22.53 -5.92
C THR A 283 -0.06 -22.42 -4.50
N HIS A 284 -0.37 -21.22 -4.05
CA HIS A 284 -0.78 -20.95 -2.67
C HIS A 284 -1.92 -19.93 -2.60
N ILE A 285 -2.92 -20.20 -1.79
CA ILE A 285 -4.05 -19.31 -1.51
C ILE A 285 -4.21 -19.19 0.00
N GLU A 286 -4.29 -17.96 0.49
CA GLU A 286 -4.71 -17.66 1.84
C GLU A 286 -6.11 -17.04 1.83
N PHE A 287 -7.03 -17.61 2.60
CA PHE A 287 -8.38 -17.11 2.73
C PHE A 287 -8.57 -16.30 4.02
N GLY A 288 -9.00 -15.07 3.88
CA GLY A 288 -9.44 -14.25 5.02
C GLY A 288 -10.85 -14.64 5.48
N THR A 289 -11.03 -15.87 5.96
CA THR A 289 -12.35 -16.38 6.38
C THR A 289 -12.78 -15.84 7.73
N GLU A 290 -11.88 -15.75 8.69
CA GLU A 290 -12.05 -15.29 10.09
C GLU A 290 -12.99 -16.17 10.93
N SER A 291 -14.07 -16.73 10.35
CA SER A 291 -15.06 -17.56 11.03
C SER A 291 -15.77 -18.49 10.06
N PHE A 292 -16.29 -19.62 10.55
CA PHE A 292 -17.21 -20.50 9.87
C PHE A 292 -18.65 -20.37 10.38
N CYS A 293 -18.95 -19.30 11.12
CA CYS A 293 -20.28 -19.00 11.66
C CYS A 293 -20.83 -17.76 10.96
N ASP A 294 -21.94 -17.90 10.22
CA ASP A 294 -22.55 -16.83 9.45
C ASP A 294 -22.89 -15.60 10.28
N ARG A 295 -23.43 -15.79 11.49
CA ARG A 295 -23.70 -14.67 12.40
C ARG A 295 -22.45 -13.86 12.74
N THR A 296 -21.31 -14.53 12.89
CA THR A 296 -20.02 -13.85 13.14
C THR A 296 -19.51 -13.15 11.89
N LEU A 297 -19.67 -13.77 10.73
CA LEU A 297 -19.28 -13.18 9.44
C LEU A 297 -20.10 -11.92 9.15
N GLU A 298 -21.41 -11.98 9.38
CA GLU A 298 -22.31 -10.83 9.27
C GLU A 298 -21.90 -9.70 10.23
N ALA A 299 -21.65 -10.02 11.50
CA ALA A 299 -21.19 -9.05 12.48
C ALA A 299 -19.83 -8.40 12.11
N TYR A 300 -18.97 -9.14 11.41
CA TYR A 300 -17.69 -8.63 10.91
C TYR A 300 -17.80 -7.84 9.60
N GLY A 301 -18.99 -7.74 9.01
CA GLY A 301 -19.21 -7.08 7.72
C GLY A 301 -18.63 -7.86 6.53
N LYS A 302 -18.47 -9.19 6.67
CA LYS A 302 -18.07 -10.05 5.56
C LYS A 302 -19.22 -10.18 4.55
N ARG A 303 -18.89 -10.30 3.28
CA ARG A 303 -19.87 -10.42 2.19
C ARG A 303 -19.98 -11.85 1.64
N PHE A 304 -19.77 -12.84 2.49
CA PHE A 304 -19.95 -14.25 2.19
C PHE A 304 -20.46 -14.99 3.44
N THR A 305 -21.06 -16.14 3.20
CA THR A 305 -21.54 -17.11 4.20
C THR A 305 -20.99 -18.49 3.88
N PHE A 306 -21.11 -19.42 4.80
CA PHE A 306 -20.78 -20.84 4.63
C PHE A 306 -22.03 -21.72 4.51
#